data_c45ca6709b841a7f4314d9684450faed
#
_entry.id   c45ca6709b841a7f4314d9684450faed
#
_cell.length_a   1.000
_cell.length_b   1.000
_cell.length_c   1.000
_cell.angle_alpha   90.00
_cell.angle_beta   90.00
_cell.angle_gamma   90.00
#
_symmetry.space_group_name_H-M   'P 1'
#
loop_
_entity.id
_entity.type
_entity.pdbx_description
1 polymer ?
#
loop_
_entity_poly.entity_id
_entity_poly.type
_entity_poly.pdbx_seq_one_letter_code
_entity_poly.pdbx_strand_id
1 'polypeptide(L)'
;MADTRTQILDAAERLFAERGFHGTSVRAITDLAGANLAAVGYHFGSKAELVAAVVRRVVEPINAAQCAGLDRLLARTPDPPVAELVEAFAGPLFDGMPAGDEGGARTSRLIMTIFGDPAEEMRTWTGAAEDTVRDRFLAAFGRALPGLSPEELWFRLRGILAVTAVDRVDVHNQRCPGDPSPVAGEAARRWAITFLAAAMSAPPTGT
;
A
#
# COMPACT_ATOMS: atom_id res chain seq x y z
N MET A 1 12.58 -26.40 5.64
CA MET A 1 11.12 -26.48 5.36
C MET A 1 10.49 -25.23 5.95
N ALA A 2 9.63 -24.54 5.20
CA ALA A 2 8.88 -23.40 5.75
C ALA A 2 7.97 -23.87 6.89
N ASP A 3 7.89 -23.06 7.95
CA ASP A 3 7.00 -23.33 9.08
C ASP A 3 5.53 -23.26 8.61
N THR A 4 4.68 -24.11 9.18
CA THR A 4 3.24 -24.19 8.85
C THR A 4 2.54 -22.81 8.94
N ARG A 5 2.95 -21.99 9.91
CA ARG A 5 2.44 -20.62 10.05
C ARG A 5 2.76 -19.77 8.81
N THR A 6 3.98 -19.86 8.30
CA THR A 6 4.41 -19.16 7.07
C THR A 6 3.68 -19.67 5.84
N GLN A 7 3.51 -21.00 5.70
CA GLN A 7 2.74 -21.59 4.58
C GLN A 7 1.29 -21.09 4.55
N ILE A 8 0.63 -21.01 5.72
CA ILE A 8 -0.73 -20.47 5.83
C ILE A 8 -0.76 -18.97 5.44
N LEU A 9 0.21 -18.16 5.89
CA LEU A 9 0.30 -16.75 5.52
C LEU A 9 0.49 -16.56 4.01
N ASP A 10 1.39 -17.34 3.38
CA ASP A 10 1.66 -17.25 1.95
C ASP A 10 0.42 -17.64 1.12
N ALA A 11 -0.28 -18.71 1.53
CA ALA A 11 -1.53 -19.13 0.91
C ALA A 11 -2.66 -18.10 1.07
N ALA A 12 -2.78 -17.53 2.27
CA ALA A 12 -3.77 -16.49 2.57
C ALA A 12 -3.51 -15.21 1.75
N GLU A 13 -2.26 -14.73 1.71
CA GLU A 13 -1.85 -13.57 0.92
C GLU A 13 -2.23 -13.73 -0.55
N ARG A 14 -1.92 -14.90 -1.12
CA ARG A 14 -2.27 -15.22 -2.50
C ARG A 14 -3.78 -15.19 -2.74
N LEU A 15 -4.55 -15.91 -1.93
CA LEU A 15 -5.99 -16.02 -2.11
C LEU A 15 -6.72 -14.70 -1.83
N PHE A 16 -6.26 -13.90 -0.88
CA PHE A 16 -6.82 -12.58 -0.62
C PHE A 16 -6.57 -11.61 -1.79
N ALA A 17 -5.38 -11.66 -2.40
CA ALA A 17 -5.09 -10.88 -3.60
C ALA A 17 -5.91 -11.31 -4.82
N GLU A 18 -6.26 -12.60 -4.95
CA GLU A 18 -7.03 -13.15 -6.08
C GLU A 18 -8.55 -13.00 -5.91
N ARG A 19 -9.07 -13.14 -4.68
CA ARG A 19 -10.51 -13.32 -4.41
C ARG A 19 -11.09 -12.34 -3.39
N GLY A 20 -10.24 -11.48 -2.85
CA GLY A 20 -10.58 -10.59 -1.73
C GLY A 20 -10.73 -11.35 -0.39
N PHE A 21 -10.88 -10.58 0.69
CA PHE A 21 -11.00 -11.13 2.05
C PHE A 21 -12.31 -11.90 2.25
N HIS A 22 -13.41 -11.36 1.75
CA HIS A 22 -14.74 -11.96 1.92
C HIS A 22 -14.93 -13.20 1.03
N GLY A 23 -14.34 -13.20 -0.20
CA GLY A 23 -14.41 -14.31 -1.13
C GLY A 23 -13.53 -15.51 -0.78
N THR A 24 -12.70 -15.41 0.27
CA THR A 24 -11.73 -16.44 0.63
C THR A 24 -12.14 -17.17 1.90
N SER A 25 -12.28 -18.50 1.86
CA SER A 25 -12.58 -19.33 3.03
C SER A 25 -11.29 -19.84 3.69
N VAL A 26 -11.35 -20.09 5.02
CA VAL A 26 -10.26 -20.72 5.78
C VAL A 26 -9.88 -22.08 5.19
N ARG A 27 -10.88 -22.85 4.72
CA ARG A 27 -10.64 -24.14 4.09
C ARG A 27 -9.83 -24.02 2.81
N ALA A 28 -10.15 -23.05 1.94
CA ALA A 28 -9.36 -22.82 0.73
C ALA A 28 -7.90 -22.44 1.05
N ILE A 29 -7.68 -21.67 2.11
CA ILE A 29 -6.33 -21.30 2.56
C ILE A 29 -5.57 -22.53 3.05
N THR A 30 -6.20 -23.37 3.90
CA THR A 30 -5.53 -24.56 4.42
C THR A 30 -5.27 -25.62 3.35
N ASP A 31 -6.20 -25.80 2.41
CA ASP A 31 -6.03 -26.69 1.27
C ASP A 31 -4.82 -26.25 0.40
N LEU A 32 -4.70 -24.94 0.13
CA LEU A 32 -3.57 -24.40 -0.62
C LEU A 32 -2.24 -24.48 0.14
N ALA A 33 -2.28 -24.27 1.46
CA ALA A 33 -1.10 -24.34 2.34
C ALA A 33 -0.65 -25.77 2.64
N GLY A 34 -1.43 -26.80 2.28
CA GLY A 34 -1.19 -28.17 2.70
C GLY A 34 -1.28 -28.36 4.23
N ALA A 35 -2.10 -27.54 4.90
CA ALA A 35 -2.22 -27.50 6.34
C ALA A 35 -3.58 -28.03 6.82
N ASN A 36 -3.65 -28.43 8.09
CA ASN A 36 -4.89 -28.81 8.72
C ASN A 36 -5.72 -27.57 9.06
N LEU A 37 -7.06 -27.67 8.96
CA LEU A 37 -7.99 -26.59 9.30
C LEU A 37 -7.79 -26.06 10.74
N ALA A 38 -7.48 -26.95 11.69
CA ALA A 38 -7.17 -26.57 13.06
C ALA A 38 -5.92 -25.70 13.22
N ALA A 39 -5.00 -25.76 12.25
CA ALA A 39 -3.76 -24.98 12.29
C ALA A 39 -4.01 -23.47 12.22
N VAL A 40 -5.06 -23.01 11.53
CA VAL A 40 -5.44 -21.59 11.53
C VAL A 40 -5.88 -21.14 12.91
N GLY A 41 -6.74 -21.92 13.58
CA GLY A 41 -7.13 -21.65 14.96
C GLY A 41 -5.93 -21.63 15.91
N TYR A 42 -5.00 -22.57 15.76
CA TYR A 42 -3.81 -22.67 16.60
C TYR A 42 -2.82 -21.51 16.40
N HIS A 43 -2.51 -21.12 15.15
CA HIS A 43 -1.49 -20.12 14.84
C HIS A 43 -2.02 -18.69 14.84
N PHE A 44 -3.30 -18.48 14.54
CA PHE A 44 -3.87 -17.15 14.32
C PHE A 44 -5.13 -16.89 15.16
N GLY A 45 -5.79 -17.92 15.72
CA GLY A 45 -7.01 -17.78 16.49
C GLY A 45 -8.27 -17.71 15.61
N SER A 46 -8.32 -16.79 14.66
CA SER A 46 -9.49 -16.59 13.78
C SER A 46 -9.09 -16.21 12.35
N LYS A 47 -10.07 -16.21 11.42
CA LYS A 47 -9.86 -15.67 10.06
C LYS A 47 -9.54 -14.18 10.11
N ALA A 48 -10.18 -13.42 10.99
CA ALA A 48 -9.92 -11.97 11.15
C ALA A 48 -8.47 -11.70 11.58
N GLU A 49 -7.96 -12.48 12.54
CA GLU A 49 -6.56 -12.37 12.98
C GLU A 49 -5.56 -12.81 11.88
N LEU A 50 -5.94 -13.81 11.07
CA LEU A 50 -5.14 -14.19 9.90
C LEU A 50 -5.10 -13.06 8.87
N VAL A 51 -6.23 -12.41 8.57
CA VAL A 51 -6.28 -11.24 7.69
C VAL A 51 -5.40 -10.13 8.25
N ALA A 52 -5.54 -9.79 9.54
CA ALA A 52 -4.71 -8.79 10.19
C ALA A 52 -3.21 -9.12 10.11
N ALA A 53 -2.84 -10.39 10.23
CA ALA A 53 -1.45 -10.84 10.08
C ALA A 53 -0.92 -10.66 8.64
N VAL A 54 -1.74 -10.94 7.63
CA VAL A 54 -1.39 -10.73 6.21
C VAL A 54 -1.27 -9.24 5.92
N VAL A 55 -2.23 -8.41 6.37
CA VAL A 55 -2.20 -6.96 6.20
C VAL A 55 -0.94 -6.36 6.83
N ARG A 56 -0.64 -6.71 8.07
CA ARG A 56 0.59 -6.25 8.74
C ARG A 56 1.84 -6.65 7.99
N ARG A 57 1.96 -7.90 7.56
CA ARG A 57 3.13 -8.39 6.82
C ARG A 57 3.43 -7.58 5.56
N VAL A 58 2.40 -7.05 4.90
CA VAL A 58 2.52 -6.26 3.67
C VAL A 58 2.76 -4.78 3.98
N VAL A 59 2.02 -4.22 4.95
CA VAL A 59 1.99 -2.77 5.20
C VAL A 59 3.13 -2.32 6.13
N GLU A 60 3.48 -3.12 7.15
CA GLU A 60 4.52 -2.72 8.13
C GLU A 60 5.89 -2.38 7.51
N PRO A 61 6.44 -3.15 6.55
CA PRO A 61 7.71 -2.80 5.91
C PRO A 61 7.64 -1.47 5.15
N ILE A 62 6.52 -1.21 4.47
CA ILE A 62 6.28 0.03 3.74
C ILE A 62 6.22 1.20 4.72
N ASN A 63 5.42 1.09 5.77
CA ASN A 63 5.29 2.10 6.80
C ASN A 63 6.62 2.40 7.50
N ALA A 64 7.40 1.38 7.81
CA ALA A 64 8.73 1.53 8.40
C ALA A 64 9.68 2.29 7.47
N ALA A 65 9.67 1.97 6.18
CA ALA A 65 10.48 2.65 5.17
C ALA A 65 10.05 4.11 4.97
N GLN A 66 8.75 4.38 4.96
CA GLN A 66 8.19 5.74 4.91
C GLN A 66 8.62 6.57 6.12
N CYS A 67 8.45 6.06 7.34
CA CYS A 67 8.88 6.74 8.55
C CYS A 67 10.39 7.03 8.54
N ALA A 68 11.20 6.03 8.21
CA ALA A 68 12.66 6.20 8.14
C ALA A 68 13.06 7.21 7.04
N GLY A 69 12.36 7.24 5.91
CA GLY A 69 12.55 8.21 4.84
C GLY A 69 12.26 9.63 5.33
N LEU A 70 11.12 9.83 5.99
CA LEU A 70 10.73 11.11 6.53
C LEU A 70 11.70 11.58 7.63
N ASP A 71 12.15 10.70 8.52
CA ASP A 71 13.12 11.04 9.56
C ASP A 71 14.45 11.52 8.97
N ARG A 72 14.99 10.81 7.99
CA ARG A 72 16.20 11.21 7.28
C ARG A 72 16.04 12.56 6.59
N LEU A 73 14.88 12.80 5.99
CA LEU A 73 14.58 14.05 5.29
C LEU A 73 14.52 15.22 6.27
N LEU A 74 13.76 15.10 7.35
CA LEU A 74 13.60 16.15 8.36
C LEU A 74 14.89 16.43 9.14
N ALA A 75 15.76 15.43 9.33
CA ALA A 75 17.07 15.63 9.93
C ALA A 75 18.01 16.47 9.04
N ARG A 76 17.80 16.45 7.72
CA ARG A 76 18.61 17.18 6.74
C ARG A 76 18.07 18.59 6.48
N THR A 77 16.76 18.74 6.44
CA THR A 77 16.08 20.01 6.21
C THR A 77 14.75 20.07 6.97
N PRO A 78 14.52 21.10 7.82
CA PRO A 78 13.27 21.24 8.57
C PRO A 78 12.04 21.44 7.69
N ASP A 79 12.20 22.13 6.56
CA ASP A 79 11.15 22.45 5.59
C ASP A 79 11.51 21.86 4.22
N PRO A 80 11.31 20.56 4.03
CA PRO A 80 11.66 19.88 2.80
C PRO A 80 10.74 20.28 1.64
N PRO A 81 11.26 20.30 0.39
CA PRO A 81 10.45 20.47 -0.79
C PRO A 81 9.36 19.39 -0.90
N VAL A 82 8.18 19.78 -1.43
CA VAL A 82 7.04 18.87 -1.62
C VAL A 82 7.44 17.62 -2.41
N ALA A 83 8.29 17.75 -3.43
CA ALA A 83 8.75 16.61 -4.23
C ALA A 83 9.53 15.58 -3.38
N GLU A 84 10.34 16.02 -2.41
CA GLU A 84 11.08 15.12 -1.53
C GLU A 84 10.16 14.45 -0.49
N LEU A 85 9.13 15.16 -0.03
CA LEU A 85 8.07 14.56 0.82
C LEU A 85 7.28 13.50 0.06
N VAL A 86 6.92 13.77 -1.20
CA VAL A 86 6.25 12.80 -2.08
C VAL A 86 7.14 11.59 -2.31
N GLU A 87 8.43 11.78 -2.57
CA GLU A 87 9.40 10.69 -2.72
C GLU A 87 9.50 9.84 -1.45
N ALA A 88 9.59 10.48 -0.28
CA ALA A 88 9.66 9.77 1.00
C ALA A 88 8.39 8.97 1.31
N PHE A 89 7.23 9.43 0.86
CA PHE A 89 5.94 8.76 1.05
C PHE A 89 5.68 7.69 -0.01
N ALA A 90 5.81 8.02 -1.29
CA ALA A 90 5.45 7.15 -2.41
C ALA A 90 6.57 6.17 -2.79
N GLY A 91 7.84 6.55 -2.62
CA GLY A 91 8.99 5.71 -2.97
C GLY A 91 8.91 4.30 -2.40
N PRO A 92 8.70 4.12 -1.08
CA PRO A 92 8.57 2.80 -0.48
C PRO A 92 7.41 1.96 -1.03
N LEU A 93 6.34 2.58 -1.55
CA LEU A 93 5.26 1.86 -2.22
C LEU A 93 5.73 1.27 -3.55
N PHE A 94 6.57 2.00 -4.29
CA PHE A 94 7.18 1.51 -5.53
C PHE A 94 8.21 0.41 -5.26
N ASP A 95 9.02 0.56 -4.22
CA ASP A 95 10.09 -0.39 -3.86
C ASP A 95 9.52 -1.70 -3.28
N GLY A 96 8.46 -1.60 -2.49
CA GLY A 96 7.76 -2.75 -1.91
C GLY A 96 6.91 -3.55 -2.92
N MET A 97 6.74 -3.03 -4.12
CA MET A 97 5.91 -3.60 -5.18
C MET A 97 6.70 -3.63 -6.51
N PRO A 98 7.72 -4.49 -6.65
CA PRO A 98 8.52 -4.54 -7.86
C PRO A 98 7.63 -4.81 -9.08
N ALA A 99 7.80 -3.99 -10.12
CA ALA A 99 7.07 -4.14 -11.36
C ALA A 99 7.60 -5.36 -12.13
N GLY A 100 6.70 -6.19 -12.66
CA GLY A 100 7.05 -7.23 -13.61
C GLY A 100 7.22 -8.62 -13.03
N ASP A 101 7.01 -8.83 -11.73
CA ASP A 101 6.89 -10.17 -11.15
C ASP A 101 5.48 -10.43 -10.57
N GLU A 102 5.15 -11.72 -10.44
CA GLU A 102 3.84 -12.10 -9.85
C GLU A 102 3.70 -11.66 -8.39
N GLY A 103 4.80 -11.54 -7.66
CA GLY A 103 4.83 -11.09 -6.27
C GLY A 103 4.41 -9.64 -6.14
N GLY A 104 5.01 -8.75 -6.92
CA GLY A 104 4.68 -7.32 -6.94
C GLY A 104 3.24 -7.05 -7.38
N ALA A 105 2.75 -7.73 -8.43
CA ALA A 105 1.37 -7.63 -8.88
C ALA A 105 0.39 -8.13 -7.79
N ARG A 106 0.74 -9.18 -7.05
CA ARG A 106 -0.05 -9.69 -5.93
C ARG A 106 -0.12 -8.70 -4.79
N THR A 107 1.01 -8.16 -4.38
CA THR A 107 1.10 -7.13 -3.33
C THR A 107 0.28 -5.90 -3.70
N SER A 108 0.36 -5.44 -4.95
CA SER A 108 -0.44 -4.31 -5.44
C SER A 108 -1.94 -4.58 -5.36
N ARG A 109 -2.40 -5.76 -5.83
CA ARG A 109 -3.81 -6.16 -5.71
C ARG A 109 -4.26 -6.23 -4.26
N LEU A 110 -3.42 -6.73 -3.37
CA LEU A 110 -3.74 -6.81 -1.95
C LEU A 110 -3.85 -5.42 -1.33
N ILE A 111 -2.95 -4.51 -1.64
CA ILE A 111 -3.00 -3.12 -1.21
C ILE A 111 -4.28 -2.44 -1.72
N MET A 112 -4.63 -2.63 -3.00
CA MET A 112 -5.90 -2.12 -3.55
C MET A 112 -7.11 -2.68 -2.80
N THR A 113 -7.09 -3.97 -2.47
CA THR A 113 -8.16 -4.60 -1.68
C THR A 113 -8.23 -4.00 -0.28
N ILE A 114 -7.09 -3.77 0.37
CA ILE A 114 -7.01 -3.17 1.72
C ILE A 114 -7.59 -1.75 1.71
N PHE A 115 -7.17 -0.89 0.78
CA PHE A 115 -7.60 0.51 0.75
C PHE A 115 -8.97 0.71 0.08
N GLY A 116 -9.42 -0.24 -0.74
CA GLY A 116 -10.73 -0.18 -1.41
C GLY A 116 -11.88 -0.81 -0.62
N ASP A 117 -11.59 -1.60 0.41
CA ASP A 117 -12.64 -2.24 1.23
C ASP A 117 -13.24 -1.21 2.21
N PRO A 118 -14.55 -0.92 2.14
CA PRO A 118 -15.20 0.04 3.03
C PRO A 118 -15.44 -0.51 4.45
N ALA A 119 -15.13 -1.77 4.71
CA ALA A 119 -15.39 -2.40 5.99
C ALA A 119 -14.62 -1.71 7.12
N GLU A 120 -15.31 -1.44 8.24
CA GLU A 120 -14.71 -0.82 9.42
C GLU A 120 -13.59 -1.68 10.02
N GLU A 121 -13.70 -3.00 9.87
CA GLU A 121 -12.70 -3.98 10.26
C GLU A 121 -11.35 -3.74 9.56
N MET A 122 -11.34 -3.25 8.32
CA MET A 122 -10.12 -2.95 7.58
C MET A 122 -9.29 -1.87 8.29
N ARG A 123 -9.94 -0.83 8.81
CA ARG A 123 -9.27 0.22 9.61
C ARG A 123 -8.67 -0.34 10.91
N THR A 124 -9.31 -1.34 11.49
CA THR A 124 -8.79 -2.03 12.68
C THR A 124 -7.56 -2.87 12.35
N TRP A 125 -7.49 -3.46 11.15
CA TRP A 125 -6.37 -4.31 10.74
C TRP A 125 -5.13 -3.53 10.32
N THR A 126 -5.28 -2.34 9.74
CA THR A 126 -4.15 -1.45 9.41
C THR A 126 -3.55 -0.79 10.67
N GLY A 127 -4.37 -0.50 11.67
CA GLY A 127 -3.97 -0.21 13.04
C GLY A 127 -3.25 1.13 13.27
N ALA A 128 -2.82 1.34 14.51
CA ALA A 128 -2.17 2.56 14.98
C ALA A 128 -0.86 2.92 14.25
N ALA A 129 -0.19 1.96 13.61
CA ALA A 129 1.04 2.22 12.86
C ALA A 129 0.77 3.04 11.58
N GLU A 130 -0.34 2.76 10.87
CA GLU A 130 -0.74 3.52 9.69
C GLU A 130 -1.20 4.93 10.07
N ASP A 131 -1.94 5.05 11.18
CA ASP A 131 -2.34 6.35 11.72
C ASP A 131 -1.11 7.21 12.02
N THR A 132 -0.05 6.62 12.58
CA THR A 132 1.21 7.32 12.85
C THR A 132 1.88 7.82 11.57
N VAL A 133 1.99 6.99 10.54
CA VAL A 133 2.59 7.40 9.24
C VAL A 133 1.78 8.53 8.62
N ARG A 134 0.46 8.34 8.53
CA ARG A 134 -0.47 9.33 8.00
C ARG A 134 -0.31 10.68 8.71
N ASP A 135 -0.38 10.70 10.03
CA ASP A 135 -0.36 11.93 10.81
C ASP A 135 0.98 12.66 10.68
N ARG A 136 2.08 11.92 10.64
CA ARG A 136 3.43 12.48 10.42
C ARG A 136 3.56 13.13 9.06
N PHE A 137 3.10 12.47 7.99
CA PHE A 137 3.14 13.04 6.63
C PHE A 137 2.16 14.18 6.46
N LEU A 138 0.95 14.12 7.03
CA LEU A 138 0.02 15.23 7.04
C LEU A 138 0.62 16.47 7.72
N ALA A 139 1.32 16.29 8.85
CA ALA A 139 2.00 17.38 9.52
C ALA A 139 3.15 17.96 8.67
N ALA A 140 3.93 17.13 7.99
CA ALA A 140 5.02 17.58 7.13
C ALA A 140 4.51 18.31 5.88
N PHE A 141 3.52 17.75 5.19
CA PHE A 141 2.88 18.38 4.03
C PHE A 141 2.13 19.65 4.42
N GLY A 142 1.46 19.69 5.60
CA GLY A 142 0.76 20.89 6.08
C GLY A 142 1.71 22.08 6.30
N ARG A 143 2.96 21.83 6.74
CA ARG A 143 3.98 22.89 6.80
C ARG A 143 4.43 23.33 5.41
N ALA A 144 4.65 22.39 4.49
CA ALA A 144 5.09 22.70 3.13
C ALA A 144 4.00 23.34 2.25
N LEU A 145 2.74 23.14 2.58
CA LEU A 145 1.56 23.57 1.80
C LEU A 145 0.52 24.29 2.70
N PRO A 146 0.88 25.40 3.35
CA PRO A 146 0.04 26.06 4.35
C PRO A 146 -1.27 26.65 3.80
N GLY A 147 -1.42 26.72 2.46
CA GLY A 147 -2.65 27.18 1.81
C GLY A 147 -3.72 26.10 1.62
N LEU A 148 -3.42 24.83 1.89
CA LEU A 148 -4.38 23.73 1.78
C LEU A 148 -5.15 23.52 3.08
N SER A 149 -6.45 23.26 2.98
CA SER A 149 -7.22 22.79 4.14
C SER A 149 -6.79 21.37 4.53
N PRO A 150 -6.98 20.95 5.81
CA PRO A 150 -6.71 19.59 6.24
C PRO A 150 -7.44 18.52 5.41
N GLU A 151 -8.68 18.81 4.99
CA GLU A 151 -9.51 17.92 4.19
C GLU A 151 -8.95 17.75 2.78
N GLU A 152 -8.55 18.87 2.14
CA GLU A 152 -7.95 18.84 0.81
C GLU A 152 -6.59 18.16 0.84
N LEU A 153 -5.78 18.42 1.86
CA LEU A 153 -4.49 17.77 2.06
C LEU A 153 -4.66 16.25 2.22
N TRP A 154 -5.63 15.82 3.02
CA TRP A 154 -5.95 14.40 3.18
C TRP A 154 -6.43 13.76 1.87
N PHE A 155 -7.28 14.46 1.11
CA PHE A 155 -7.74 14.01 -0.19
C PHE A 155 -6.56 13.79 -1.16
N ARG A 156 -5.63 14.76 -1.24
CA ARG A 156 -4.44 14.67 -2.09
C ARG A 156 -3.51 13.54 -1.67
N LEU A 157 -3.29 13.36 -0.37
CA LEU A 157 -2.46 12.27 0.15
C LEU A 157 -3.04 10.90 -0.22
N ARG A 158 -4.35 10.73 -0.12
CA ARG A 158 -5.04 9.52 -0.60
C ARG A 158 -4.89 9.32 -2.11
N GLY A 159 -4.84 10.41 -2.87
CA GLY A 159 -4.58 10.38 -4.31
C GLY A 159 -3.23 9.75 -4.65
N ILE A 160 -2.20 9.99 -3.84
CA ILE A 160 -0.89 9.32 -4.00
C ILE A 160 -1.04 7.80 -3.90
N LEU A 161 -1.74 7.33 -2.86
CA LEU A 161 -1.96 5.88 -2.67
C LEU A 161 -2.73 5.27 -3.84
N ALA A 162 -3.77 5.95 -4.34
CA ALA A 162 -4.56 5.47 -5.47
C ALA A 162 -3.73 5.37 -6.75
N VAL A 163 -2.95 6.38 -7.08
CA VAL A 163 -2.10 6.39 -8.29
C VAL A 163 -1.02 5.30 -8.21
N THR A 164 -0.32 5.20 -7.07
CA THR A 164 0.74 4.20 -6.90
C THR A 164 0.21 2.77 -6.95
N ALA A 165 -0.99 2.52 -6.42
CA ALA A 165 -1.60 1.21 -6.43
C ALA A 165 -2.09 0.81 -7.83
N VAL A 166 -2.75 1.73 -8.56
CA VAL A 166 -3.28 1.46 -9.92
C VAL A 166 -2.16 1.22 -10.93
N ASP A 167 -1.05 1.98 -10.86
CA ASP A 167 0.10 1.81 -11.75
C ASP A 167 0.73 0.40 -11.67
N ARG A 168 0.51 -0.31 -10.56
CA ARG A 168 1.09 -1.64 -10.28
C ARG A 168 0.14 -2.80 -10.49
N VAL A 169 -1.18 -2.56 -10.47
CA VAL A 169 -2.14 -3.59 -10.86
C VAL A 169 -1.97 -3.83 -12.35
N ASP A 170 -1.70 -5.07 -12.71
CA ASP A 170 -1.50 -5.49 -14.09
C ASP A 170 -2.71 -5.11 -14.96
N VAL A 171 -2.64 -3.95 -15.59
CA VAL A 171 -3.62 -3.45 -16.54
C VAL A 171 -3.54 -4.22 -17.88
N HIS A 172 -2.59 -5.17 -18.01
CA HIS A 172 -2.35 -5.92 -19.23
C HIS A 172 -3.59 -6.68 -19.72
N ASN A 173 -4.43 -7.15 -18.81
CA ASN A 173 -5.69 -7.81 -19.17
C ASN A 173 -6.79 -6.86 -19.64
N GLN A 174 -6.59 -5.53 -19.54
CA GLN A 174 -7.57 -4.51 -19.91
C GLN A 174 -7.07 -3.59 -21.04
N ARG A 175 -5.95 -3.92 -21.68
CA ARG A 175 -5.37 -3.09 -22.74
C ARG A 175 -6.21 -3.17 -24.01
N CYS A 176 -6.47 -2.00 -24.57
CA CYS A 176 -7.02 -1.91 -25.94
C CYS A 176 -5.92 -2.16 -26.97
N PRO A 177 -6.26 -2.71 -28.14
CA PRO A 177 -5.33 -2.79 -29.26
C PRO A 177 -4.80 -1.39 -29.62
N GLY A 178 -3.46 -1.24 -29.59
CA GLY A 178 -2.80 0.04 -29.87
C GLY A 178 -2.32 0.82 -28.64
N ASP A 179 -2.61 0.35 -27.44
CA ASP A 179 -2.06 0.97 -26.22
C ASP A 179 -0.53 0.89 -26.20
N PRO A 180 0.15 1.96 -25.77
CA PRO A 180 1.61 1.95 -25.65
C PRO A 180 2.07 0.86 -24.70
N SER A 181 3.25 0.31 -24.93
CA SER A 181 3.84 -0.66 -24.01
C SER A 181 4.00 -0.03 -22.63
N PRO A 182 3.70 -0.78 -21.55
CA PRO A 182 3.86 -0.25 -20.20
C PRO A 182 5.33 0.10 -19.97
N VAL A 183 5.55 1.28 -19.43
CA VAL A 183 6.87 1.68 -18.97
C VAL A 183 7.02 1.14 -17.56
N ALA A 184 8.03 0.32 -17.35
CA ALA A 184 8.33 -0.26 -16.05
C ALA A 184 9.63 0.29 -15.48
N GLY A 185 9.86 0.05 -14.19
CA GLY A 185 11.12 0.36 -13.53
C GLY A 185 11.32 1.85 -13.24
N GLU A 186 12.57 2.28 -13.29
CA GLU A 186 13.02 3.60 -12.83
C GLU A 186 12.37 4.78 -13.59
N ALA A 187 12.06 4.61 -14.88
CA ALA A 187 11.41 5.67 -15.67
C ALA A 187 9.95 5.88 -15.23
N ALA A 188 9.19 4.80 -15.05
CA ALA A 188 7.81 4.87 -14.56
C ALA A 188 7.76 5.50 -13.15
N ARG A 189 8.66 5.08 -12.27
CA ARG A 189 8.80 5.66 -10.94
C ARG A 189 9.05 7.16 -10.99
N ARG A 190 10.01 7.64 -11.80
CA ARG A 190 10.29 9.08 -11.94
C ARG A 190 9.08 9.85 -12.46
N TRP A 191 8.37 9.31 -13.45
CA TRP A 191 7.16 9.97 -13.98
C TRP A 191 6.06 10.04 -12.92
N ALA A 192 5.82 8.96 -12.19
CA ALA A 192 4.84 8.94 -11.12
C ALA A 192 5.17 9.95 -10.01
N ILE A 193 6.41 9.98 -9.54
CA ILE A 193 6.84 10.95 -8.51
C ILE A 193 6.71 12.40 -9.02
N THR A 194 7.12 12.68 -10.28
CA THR A 194 6.97 14.01 -10.87
C THR A 194 5.50 14.42 -10.96
N PHE A 195 4.63 13.52 -11.44
CA PHE A 195 3.20 13.75 -11.53
C PHE A 195 2.57 14.00 -10.15
N LEU A 196 2.89 13.15 -9.18
CA LEU A 196 2.35 13.24 -7.83
C LEU A 196 2.84 14.51 -7.10
N ALA A 197 4.09 14.91 -7.29
CA ALA A 197 4.62 16.16 -6.74
C ALA A 197 3.92 17.38 -7.32
N ALA A 198 3.65 17.40 -8.63
CA ALA A 198 2.87 18.44 -9.28
C ALA A 198 1.42 18.48 -8.77
N ALA A 199 0.77 17.32 -8.63
CA ALA A 199 -0.58 17.21 -8.11
C ALA A 199 -0.69 17.69 -6.65
N MET A 200 0.29 17.34 -5.81
CA MET A 200 0.35 17.82 -4.43
C MET A 200 0.56 19.33 -4.34
N SER A 201 1.35 19.91 -5.25
CA SER A 201 1.71 21.34 -5.28
C SER A 201 0.68 22.20 -6.03
N ALA A 202 -0.37 21.61 -6.59
CA ALA A 202 -1.42 22.38 -7.27
C ALA A 202 -2.02 23.45 -6.34
N PRO A 203 -2.42 24.63 -6.84
CA PRO A 203 -3.09 25.63 -6.02
C PRO A 203 -4.30 25.05 -5.31
N PRO A 204 -4.68 25.59 -4.10
CA PRO A 204 -5.90 25.17 -3.44
C PRO A 204 -7.10 25.46 -4.34
N THR A 205 -8.04 24.53 -4.39
CA THR A 205 -9.32 24.76 -5.05
C THR A 205 -10.17 25.61 -4.09
N GLY A 206 -10.45 26.87 -4.49
CA GLY A 206 -11.28 27.76 -3.69
C GLY A 206 -12.62 27.10 -3.36
N THR A 207 -13.02 27.20 -2.11
CA THR A 207 -14.37 26.90 -1.63
C THR A 207 -15.36 27.94 -2.13
#